data_0b635237c874cb631c2e4971fa01ff17
#
_entry.id   0b635237c874cb631c2e4971fa01ff17
#
_cell.length_a   1.000
_cell.length_b   1.000
_cell.length_c   1.000
_cell.angle_alpha   90.00
_cell.angle_beta   90.00
_cell.angle_gamma   90.00
#
_symmetry.space_group_name_H-M   'P 1'
#
loop_
_entity.id
_entity.type
_entity.pdbx_description
1 polymer ?
#
loop_
_entity_poly.entity_id
_entity_poly.type
_entity_poly.pdbx_seq_one_letter_code
_entity_poly.pdbx_strand_id
1 'polypeptide(L)'
;NHHYVANKDGSVTAFVDSVTLYKYEYRNVAQNAAVNQNIVFRVLTKDGRPIFEKAHNGNKTFAETLNKTLQLNLKYELKPHASSGNVEVFKLHDDWVHDTHGSALVSYVNNNDAVPNVVIPERPTPPSPEKVTPEAEKPVPEKPVEPKLVTPTLKTYTPVKFIPKEYKPEPITPEKFTPEKFNPILPKIKPHTAVPEKVHYTVTVHPVQVPKANPTKAVVDENGQSIDGKSVLPNTTLNYVAKQSFSQYKDIKASAEAIAKGFAFVDQPNEALAELTVKSIKASNGDDVSSLLEMRHVLSKDTLDQKLQSLIKEAGISPVGEFYMWTAKDPQAFYKAYVQKGLDITYNLSFKVKKEFTKGQIKNGVAQIDFGNGYTGNIVVNDLTTPEVHKDVLDKEDGKSINNGTVKLGDEVTYKLEGWVVPANRGYDLFEYKFVDHLQHTHDLYLKDKVVAKVAITLKDGTVIPKGTNLVQYTETVYNKETGRYELAFKADFLAQVSRSSAFGADDFIVVKRIKAGDVYNTADFFVNGNKVKTETVVTHTPEKPKPVMPQKVTPKAPALPSTGEQGVSVLTVLGAALLSLLGLVGFKKRQQ
;
A
#
# COMPACT_ATOMS: atom_id res chain seq x y z
N ASN A 1 19.25 0.92 -7.62
CA ASN A 1 20.48 1.06 -6.86
C ASN A 1 21.34 2.15 -7.51
N HIS A 2 21.69 3.17 -6.75
CA HIS A 2 22.46 4.31 -7.27
C HIS A 2 23.37 4.89 -6.18
N HIS A 3 24.39 5.60 -6.59
CA HIS A 3 25.26 6.33 -5.68
C HIS A 3 25.84 7.58 -6.36
N TYR A 4 26.35 8.50 -5.58
CA TYR A 4 26.94 9.76 -6.03
C TYR A 4 28.39 9.87 -5.56
N VAL A 5 29.25 10.40 -6.43
CA VAL A 5 30.63 10.69 -6.12
C VAL A 5 30.90 12.18 -6.37
N ALA A 6 31.34 12.90 -5.34
CA ALA A 6 31.75 14.29 -5.46
C ALA A 6 33.14 14.38 -6.08
N ASN A 7 33.30 15.20 -7.11
CA ASN A 7 34.56 15.41 -7.79
C ASN A 7 35.30 16.63 -7.20
N LYS A 8 36.60 16.68 -7.40
CA LYS A 8 37.47 17.76 -6.87
C LYS A 8 37.15 19.15 -7.44
N ASP A 9 36.53 19.21 -8.61
CA ASP A 9 36.10 20.42 -9.28
C ASP A 9 34.72 20.93 -8.81
N GLY A 10 34.14 20.26 -7.82
CA GLY A 10 32.80 20.56 -7.31
C GLY A 10 31.65 20.01 -8.15
N SER A 11 31.93 19.21 -9.19
CA SER A 11 30.91 18.46 -9.91
C SER A 11 30.55 17.19 -9.15
N VAL A 12 29.42 16.58 -9.52
CA VAL A 12 28.97 15.30 -8.97
C VAL A 12 28.82 14.31 -10.11
N THR A 13 29.35 13.12 -9.92
CA THR A 13 29.10 11.98 -10.79
C THR A 13 28.01 11.12 -10.16
N ALA A 14 26.88 10.94 -10.87
CA ALA A 14 25.80 10.04 -10.48
C ALA A 14 25.98 8.71 -11.19
N PHE A 15 25.98 7.64 -10.42
CA PHE A 15 25.99 6.26 -10.93
C PHE A 15 24.64 5.63 -10.70
N VAL A 16 24.07 5.02 -11.72
CA VAL A 16 22.89 4.19 -11.59
C VAL A 16 23.29 2.77 -11.96
N ASP A 17 23.46 1.95 -10.93
CA ASP A 17 24.01 0.61 -11.05
C ASP A 17 22.97 -0.37 -11.56
N SER A 18 21.77 -0.30 -10.98
CA SER A 18 20.69 -1.21 -11.33
C SER A 18 19.31 -0.63 -11.05
N VAL A 19 18.31 -1.18 -11.74
CA VAL A 19 16.89 -0.95 -11.45
C VAL A 19 16.18 -2.28 -11.34
N THR A 20 15.26 -2.41 -10.38
CA THR A 20 14.42 -3.59 -10.27
C THR A 20 13.03 -3.29 -10.78
N LEU A 21 12.62 -4.02 -11.80
CA LEU A 21 11.26 -3.98 -12.34
C LEU A 21 10.43 -5.00 -11.58
N TYR A 22 9.50 -4.51 -10.73
CA TYR A 22 8.65 -5.39 -9.92
C TYR A 22 7.43 -5.88 -10.70
N LYS A 23 6.70 -4.95 -11.31
CA LYS A 23 5.44 -5.23 -11.99
C LYS A 23 5.17 -4.20 -13.07
N TYR A 24 4.52 -4.61 -14.14
CA TYR A 24 3.90 -3.70 -15.10
C TYR A 24 2.51 -4.19 -15.49
N GLU A 25 1.66 -3.26 -15.91
CA GLU A 25 0.29 -3.53 -16.30
C GLU A 25 -0.03 -2.77 -17.60
N TYR A 26 -0.68 -3.45 -18.51
CA TYR A 26 -1.25 -2.87 -19.71
C TYR A 26 -2.76 -3.03 -19.68
N ARG A 27 -3.46 -1.95 -19.94
CA ARG A 27 -4.92 -1.93 -20.08
C ARG A 27 -5.31 -1.43 -21.44
N ASN A 28 -5.99 -2.26 -22.21
CA ASN A 28 -6.60 -1.81 -23.45
C ASN A 28 -7.91 -1.08 -23.10
N VAL A 29 -7.88 0.25 -23.16
CA VAL A 29 -9.06 1.10 -22.90
C VAL A 29 -9.88 1.40 -24.16
N ALA A 30 -9.37 1.06 -25.34
CA ALA A 30 -10.07 1.25 -26.62
C ALA A 30 -10.91 0.00 -26.92
N GLN A 31 -12.15 0.00 -26.47
CA GLN A 31 -13.07 -1.12 -26.67
C GLN A 31 -13.43 -1.45 -28.12
N ASN A 32 -13.02 -0.61 -29.10
CA ASN A 32 -13.44 -0.73 -30.51
C ASN A 32 -12.30 -1.02 -31.50
N ALA A 33 -11.06 -1.10 -31.06
CA ALA A 33 -9.98 -1.46 -31.94
C ALA A 33 -9.72 -2.96 -31.80
N ALA A 34 -10.07 -3.71 -32.83
CA ALA A 34 -9.53 -5.04 -33.03
C ALA A 34 -8.02 -4.90 -33.32
N VAL A 35 -7.25 -4.65 -32.27
CA VAL A 35 -5.80 -4.52 -32.34
C VAL A 35 -5.23 -5.94 -32.34
N ASN A 36 -5.22 -6.58 -33.48
CA ASN A 36 -4.58 -7.90 -33.68
C ASN A 36 -3.04 -7.77 -33.68
N GLN A 37 -2.49 -7.01 -32.71
CA GLN A 37 -1.09 -6.64 -32.77
C GLN A 37 -0.37 -6.94 -31.49
N ASN A 38 0.89 -7.20 -31.63
CA ASN A 38 1.78 -7.33 -30.49
C ASN A 38 2.20 -5.94 -30.01
N ILE A 39 1.99 -5.70 -28.72
CA ILE A 39 2.56 -4.56 -28.01
C ILE A 39 3.89 -5.00 -27.46
N VAL A 40 4.92 -4.20 -27.71
CA VAL A 40 6.25 -4.46 -27.18
C VAL A 40 6.51 -3.50 -26.01
N PHE A 41 6.61 -4.05 -24.83
CA PHE A 41 7.05 -3.32 -23.66
C PHE A 41 8.58 -3.24 -23.66
N ARG A 42 9.12 -2.03 -23.68
CA ARG A 42 10.57 -1.78 -23.67
C ARG A 42 10.98 -0.88 -22.54
N VAL A 43 12.11 -1.19 -21.92
CA VAL A 43 12.84 -0.26 -21.06
C VAL A 43 14.09 0.14 -21.83
N LEU A 44 14.22 1.42 -22.10
CA LEU A 44 15.31 1.97 -22.89
C LEU A 44 16.24 2.82 -22.03
N THR A 45 17.51 2.87 -22.39
CA THR A 45 18.46 3.88 -21.91
C THR A 45 18.09 5.25 -22.48
N LYS A 46 18.67 6.32 -21.96
CA LYS A 46 18.43 7.69 -22.44
C LYS A 46 18.75 7.86 -23.94
N ASP A 47 19.73 7.15 -24.43
CA ASP A 47 20.15 7.11 -25.85
C ASP A 47 19.32 6.13 -26.71
N GLY A 48 18.25 5.57 -26.15
CA GLY A 48 17.29 4.71 -26.87
C GLY A 48 17.68 3.25 -27.00
N ARG A 49 18.75 2.80 -26.35
CA ARG A 49 19.16 1.39 -26.35
C ARG A 49 18.25 0.55 -25.46
N PRO A 50 17.68 -0.56 -25.94
CA PRO A 50 16.83 -1.41 -25.12
C PRO A 50 17.64 -2.17 -24.06
N ILE A 51 17.17 -2.10 -22.83
CA ILE A 51 17.69 -2.86 -21.68
C ILE A 51 16.82 -4.07 -21.40
N PHE A 52 15.53 -3.94 -21.64
CA PHE A 52 14.53 -4.98 -21.47
C PHE A 52 13.48 -4.85 -22.56
N GLU A 53 13.02 -5.98 -23.09
CA GLU A 53 11.97 -6.01 -24.09
C GLU A 53 11.10 -7.25 -23.90
N LYS A 54 9.78 -7.08 -24.02
CA LYS A 54 8.82 -8.18 -24.01
C LYS A 54 7.59 -7.84 -24.84
N ALA A 55 7.22 -8.77 -25.73
CA ALA A 55 6.04 -8.63 -26.57
C ALA A 55 4.81 -9.27 -25.93
N HIS A 56 3.66 -8.61 -26.08
CA HIS A 56 2.35 -9.08 -25.64
C HIS A 56 1.30 -8.87 -26.72
N ASN A 57 0.21 -9.65 -26.66
CA ASN A 57 -0.92 -9.43 -27.54
C ASN A 57 -1.74 -8.22 -27.07
N GLY A 58 -1.80 -7.18 -27.91
CA GLY A 58 -2.45 -5.91 -27.59
C GLY A 58 -3.97 -5.96 -27.40
N ASN A 59 -4.64 -7.07 -27.79
CA ASN A 59 -6.07 -7.26 -27.57
C ASN A 59 -6.44 -7.61 -26.13
N LYS A 60 -5.45 -7.92 -25.30
CA LYS A 60 -5.68 -8.38 -23.94
C LYS A 60 -5.06 -7.43 -22.93
N THR A 61 -5.85 -7.05 -21.94
CA THR A 61 -5.30 -6.47 -20.72
C THR A 61 -4.45 -7.52 -20.03
N PHE A 62 -3.25 -7.16 -19.62
CA PHE A 62 -2.37 -8.03 -18.87
C PHE A 62 -1.67 -7.27 -17.74
N ALA A 63 -1.32 -8.01 -16.70
CA ALA A 63 -0.45 -7.55 -15.64
C ALA A 63 0.59 -8.64 -15.41
N GLU A 64 1.84 -8.26 -15.29
CA GLU A 64 2.92 -9.20 -15.07
C GLU A 64 3.82 -8.75 -13.93
N THR A 65 4.11 -9.67 -13.03
CA THR A 65 5.11 -9.49 -11.99
C THR A 65 6.43 -10.02 -12.50
N LEU A 66 7.40 -9.13 -12.66
CA LEU A 66 8.72 -9.48 -13.23
C LEU A 66 9.73 -9.83 -12.15
N ASN A 67 9.78 -9.05 -11.07
CA ASN A 67 10.83 -9.12 -10.03
C ASN A 67 12.24 -9.23 -10.64
N LYS A 68 12.49 -8.50 -11.72
CA LYS A 68 13.70 -8.59 -12.50
C LYS A 68 14.60 -7.37 -12.25
N THR A 69 15.81 -7.62 -11.77
CA THR A 69 16.83 -6.58 -11.65
C THR A 69 17.61 -6.47 -12.97
N LEU A 70 17.65 -5.26 -13.50
CA LEU A 70 18.42 -4.90 -14.68
C LEU A 70 19.69 -4.18 -14.23
N GLN A 71 20.84 -4.68 -14.65
CA GLN A 71 22.13 -4.03 -14.43
C GLN A 71 22.31 -2.94 -15.49
N LEU A 72 22.42 -1.70 -15.06
CA LEU A 72 22.45 -0.55 -15.96
C LEU A 72 23.86 -0.01 -16.14
N ASN A 73 24.63 0.09 -15.07
CA ASN A 73 25.99 0.64 -15.03
C ASN A 73 26.08 2.00 -15.74
N LEU A 74 25.08 2.86 -15.52
CA LEU A 74 25.01 4.18 -16.15
C LEU A 74 25.76 5.20 -15.32
N LYS A 75 26.43 6.13 -16.00
CA LYS A 75 27.18 7.22 -15.38
C LYS A 75 26.69 8.55 -15.96
N TYR A 76 26.41 9.51 -15.07
CA TYR A 76 26.01 10.87 -15.43
C TYR A 76 26.90 11.87 -14.72
N GLU A 77 27.37 12.88 -15.44
CA GLU A 77 28.14 13.98 -14.86
C GLU A 77 27.23 15.21 -14.70
N LEU A 78 27.16 15.68 -13.47
CA LEU A 78 26.37 16.84 -13.09
C LEU A 78 27.35 18.01 -12.85
N LYS A 79 27.06 19.14 -13.48
CA LYS A 79 27.88 20.34 -13.31
C LYS A 79 27.76 20.88 -11.88
N PRO A 80 28.80 21.56 -11.36
CA PRO A 80 28.72 22.25 -10.07
C PRO A 80 27.49 23.17 -10.06
N HIS A 81 26.78 23.19 -8.95
CA HIS A 81 25.60 24.02 -8.72
C HIS A 81 24.46 23.83 -9.74
N ALA A 82 24.40 22.73 -10.45
CA ALA A 82 23.21 22.39 -11.21
C ALA A 82 22.02 22.32 -10.26
N SER A 83 21.03 23.20 -10.47
CA SER A 83 19.76 23.10 -9.74
C SER A 83 19.18 21.71 -9.95
N SER A 84 18.65 21.14 -8.89
CA SER A 84 18.05 19.81 -8.88
C SER A 84 17.27 19.53 -10.15
N GLY A 85 17.78 18.67 -10.95
CA GLY A 85 17.05 17.96 -11.95
C GLY A 85 17.05 16.50 -11.53
N ASN A 86 15.95 15.82 -11.74
CA ASN A 86 15.96 14.39 -11.67
C ASN A 86 16.85 13.85 -12.79
N VAL A 87 17.72 12.90 -12.49
CA VAL A 87 18.50 12.22 -13.52
C VAL A 87 17.57 11.28 -14.26
N GLU A 88 17.36 11.56 -15.54
CA GLU A 88 16.63 10.65 -16.42
C GLU A 88 17.50 9.42 -16.70
N VAL A 89 17.14 8.29 -16.10
CA VAL A 89 17.95 7.08 -16.14
C VAL A 89 17.60 6.22 -17.35
N PHE A 90 16.30 6.10 -17.63
CA PHE A 90 15.77 5.33 -18.76
C PHE A 90 14.38 5.84 -19.12
N LYS A 91 13.93 5.45 -20.30
CA LYS A 91 12.58 5.72 -20.79
C LYS A 91 11.80 4.42 -20.91
N LEU A 92 10.55 4.45 -20.48
CA LEU A 92 9.57 3.43 -20.84
C LEU A 92 8.96 3.85 -22.17
N HIS A 93 9.05 2.97 -23.15
CA HIS A 93 8.51 3.21 -24.48
C HIS A 93 7.49 2.12 -24.82
N ASP A 94 6.30 2.57 -25.16
CA ASP A 94 5.22 1.70 -25.64
C ASP A 94 5.18 1.83 -27.16
N ASP A 95 5.55 0.74 -27.86
CA ASP A 95 5.69 0.73 -29.29
C ASP A 95 4.58 -0.13 -29.91
N TRP A 96 3.72 0.52 -30.68
CA TRP A 96 2.64 -0.12 -31.41
C TRP A 96 3.11 -0.55 -32.80
N VAL A 97 2.92 -1.80 -33.14
CA VAL A 97 3.33 -2.33 -34.46
C VAL A 97 2.36 -1.95 -35.58
N HIS A 98 1.46 -0.99 -35.41
CA HIS A 98 0.52 -0.53 -36.45
C HIS A 98 0.29 0.99 -36.48
N ASP A 99 -0.32 1.43 -37.58
CA ASP A 99 -0.54 2.78 -38.09
C ASP A 99 -1.03 3.90 -37.14
N THR A 100 -1.32 3.58 -35.92
CA THR A 100 -1.54 4.55 -34.86
C THR A 100 -0.39 4.48 -33.87
N HIS A 101 0.66 5.17 -34.13
CA HIS A 101 1.80 5.31 -33.22
C HIS A 101 1.40 6.14 -32.00
N GLY A 102 0.96 5.44 -30.96
CA GLY A 102 0.90 6.00 -29.63
C GLY A 102 2.18 5.64 -28.87
N SER A 103 3.19 6.47 -28.97
CA SER A 103 4.33 6.35 -28.07
C SER A 103 4.04 7.15 -26.81
N ALA A 104 3.72 6.48 -25.71
CA ALA A 104 3.78 7.10 -24.40
C ALA A 104 5.24 7.04 -23.93
N LEU A 105 5.95 8.14 -24.09
CA LEU A 105 7.27 8.30 -23.50
C LEU A 105 7.09 8.57 -22.02
N VAL A 106 7.23 7.56 -21.18
CA VAL A 106 7.28 7.75 -19.74
C VAL A 106 8.73 7.85 -19.35
N SER A 107 9.19 9.08 -19.10
CA SER A 107 10.46 9.28 -18.40
C SER A 107 10.27 8.78 -16.98
N TYR A 108 10.95 7.72 -16.61
CA TYR A 108 10.98 7.31 -15.22
C TYR A 108 11.92 8.26 -14.48
N VAL A 109 11.28 9.19 -13.78
CA VAL A 109 11.97 10.06 -12.85
C VAL A 109 11.64 9.52 -11.46
N ASN A 110 12.62 8.95 -10.79
CA ASN A 110 12.43 8.62 -9.39
C ASN A 110 12.51 9.92 -8.58
N ASN A 111 11.34 10.45 -8.18
CA ASN A 111 11.27 11.67 -7.37
C ASN A 111 11.95 11.52 -6.00
N ASN A 112 12.18 10.29 -5.56
CA ASN A 112 12.93 10.00 -4.33
C ASN A 112 14.45 10.05 -4.55
N ASP A 113 14.89 9.93 -5.81
CA ASP A 113 16.27 9.98 -6.23
C ASP A 113 16.59 11.31 -6.93
N ALA A 114 15.89 12.36 -6.56
CA ALA A 114 16.25 13.70 -6.99
C ALA A 114 17.73 13.91 -6.68
N VAL A 115 18.50 14.30 -7.69
CA VAL A 115 19.91 14.65 -7.49
C VAL A 115 19.97 15.70 -6.39
N PRO A 116 20.69 15.44 -5.28
CA PRO A 116 20.74 16.41 -4.22
C PRO A 116 21.28 17.72 -4.76
N ASN A 117 20.60 18.81 -4.43
CA ASN A 117 21.04 20.18 -4.77
C ASN A 117 22.37 20.56 -4.10
N VAL A 118 22.86 19.71 -3.24
CA VAL A 118 24.10 19.90 -2.48
C VAL A 118 25.10 18.87 -2.95
N VAL A 119 26.21 19.34 -3.44
CA VAL A 119 27.40 18.50 -3.61
C VAL A 119 27.81 18.05 -2.21
N ILE A 120 27.58 16.79 -1.89
CA ILE A 120 28.09 16.19 -0.66
C ILE A 120 29.55 15.82 -0.98
N PRO A 121 30.55 16.55 -0.46
CA PRO A 121 31.93 16.15 -0.65
C PRO A 121 32.11 14.76 -0.06
N GLU A 122 32.79 13.88 -0.78
CA GLU A 122 33.24 12.65 -0.17
C GLU A 122 33.97 13.01 1.11
N ARG A 123 33.58 12.38 2.21
CA ARG A 123 34.34 12.48 3.45
C ARG A 123 35.75 12.05 3.12
N PRO A 124 36.78 12.91 3.30
CA PRO A 124 38.13 12.51 3.02
C PRO A 124 38.40 11.22 3.80
N THR A 125 38.77 10.18 3.08
CA THR A 125 39.20 8.94 3.71
C THR A 125 40.37 9.35 4.61
N PRO A 126 40.33 9.09 5.92
CA PRO A 126 41.48 9.37 6.78
C PRO A 126 42.67 8.68 6.14
N PRO A 127 43.80 9.35 5.97
CA PRO A 127 45.00 8.69 5.48
C PRO A 127 45.23 7.46 6.36
N SER A 128 45.44 6.33 5.70
CA SER A 128 45.78 5.08 6.38
C SER A 128 46.95 5.40 7.31
N PRO A 129 46.88 5.08 8.61
CA PRO A 129 47.95 5.43 9.51
C PRO A 129 49.22 4.74 9.02
N GLU A 130 50.16 5.52 8.52
CA GLU A 130 51.53 5.05 8.39
C GLU A 130 51.99 4.60 9.77
N LYS A 131 52.52 3.40 9.82
CA LYS A 131 53.07 2.79 11.02
C LYS A 131 54.33 3.59 11.39
N VAL A 132 54.14 4.69 12.15
CA VAL A 132 55.24 5.42 12.75
C VAL A 132 55.58 4.73 14.04
N THR A 133 56.76 4.13 14.07
CA THR A 133 57.43 3.64 15.30
C THR A 133 57.62 4.83 16.24
N PRO A 134 57.18 4.76 17.50
CA PRO A 134 57.32 5.92 18.39
C PRO A 134 58.74 6.07 18.86
N GLU A 135 59.36 7.17 18.46
CA GLU A 135 60.54 7.69 19.13
C GLU A 135 60.08 8.63 20.25
N ALA A 136 60.54 8.37 21.47
CA ALA A 136 60.08 9.05 22.66
C ALA A 136 60.72 10.44 22.77
N GLU A 137 59.90 11.51 22.60
CA GLU A 137 60.29 12.84 23.07
C GLU A 137 59.30 13.37 24.11
N LYS A 138 59.86 13.98 25.15
CA LYS A 138 59.17 14.50 26.32
C LYS A 138 58.33 15.73 25.98
N PRO A 139 57.16 15.89 26.57
CA PRO A 139 56.31 17.05 26.33
C PRO A 139 56.76 18.28 27.08
N VAL A 140 56.91 19.39 26.34
CA VAL A 140 56.98 20.74 26.88
C VAL A 140 55.55 21.30 26.83
N PRO A 141 54.99 21.85 27.93
CA PRO A 141 53.63 22.37 27.91
C PRO A 141 53.61 23.78 27.31
N GLU A 142 53.04 23.94 26.13
CA GLU A 142 52.63 25.26 25.62
C GLU A 142 51.24 25.62 26.11
N LYS A 143 51.09 26.87 26.61
CA LYS A 143 49.84 27.44 27.04
C LYS A 143 48.87 27.63 25.87
N PRO A 144 47.56 27.37 26.03
CA PRO A 144 46.57 27.63 24.99
C PRO A 144 46.45 29.14 24.76
N VAL A 145 46.58 29.56 23.51
CA VAL A 145 46.20 30.89 23.04
C VAL A 145 44.70 30.83 22.66
N GLU A 146 43.89 31.60 23.37
CA GLU A 146 42.46 31.74 23.06
C GLU A 146 42.30 32.38 21.66
N PRO A 147 41.45 31.82 20.79
CA PRO A 147 41.12 32.44 19.52
C PRO A 147 40.25 33.67 19.77
N LYS A 148 40.70 34.84 19.35
CA LYS A 148 39.89 36.05 19.29
C LYS A 148 38.75 35.88 18.31
N LEU A 149 37.54 35.84 18.85
CA LEU A 149 36.32 35.88 18.07
C LEU A 149 36.19 37.25 17.39
N VAL A 150 36.37 37.31 16.08
CA VAL A 150 36.08 38.52 15.29
C VAL A 150 34.61 38.46 14.94
N THR A 151 33.83 39.25 15.62
CA THR A 151 32.39 39.44 15.31
C THR A 151 32.27 40.25 14.02
N PRO A 152 31.63 39.73 12.95
CA PRO A 152 31.37 40.56 11.79
C PRO A 152 30.29 41.57 12.11
N THR A 153 30.62 42.85 11.97
CA THR A 153 29.64 43.95 12.08
C THR A 153 28.74 43.94 10.86
N LEU A 154 27.51 43.50 11.03
CA LEU A 154 26.47 43.65 10.02
C LEU A 154 26.15 45.14 9.85
N LYS A 155 26.46 45.69 8.69
CA LYS A 155 25.92 47.02 8.32
C LYS A 155 24.42 46.84 8.05
N THR A 156 23.64 47.50 8.90
CA THR A 156 22.19 47.59 8.75
C THR A 156 21.87 48.33 7.46
N TYR A 157 21.30 47.65 6.50
CA TYR A 157 20.76 48.23 5.29
C TYR A 157 19.33 48.68 5.56
N THR A 158 19.09 50.00 5.53
CA THR A 158 17.75 50.54 5.59
C THR A 158 17.19 50.60 4.18
N PRO A 159 16.12 49.85 3.85
CA PRO A 159 15.54 49.92 2.52
C PRO A 159 14.89 51.30 2.31
N VAL A 160 15.34 52.00 1.30
CA VAL A 160 14.67 53.25 0.84
C VAL A 160 13.35 52.85 0.21
N LYS A 161 12.28 53.39 0.79
CA LYS A 161 10.92 53.18 0.28
C LYS A 161 10.79 53.77 -1.11
N PHE A 162 10.72 52.92 -2.13
CA PHE A 162 10.42 53.36 -3.51
C PHE A 162 8.95 53.73 -3.57
N ILE A 163 8.68 55.04 -3.77
CA ILE A 163 7.34 55.54 -4.05
C ILE A 163 7.24 55.67 -5.55
N PRO A 164 6.41 54.90 -6.25
CA PRO A 164 6.20 55.09 -7.68
C PRO A 164 5.52 56.46 -7.90
N LYS A 165 6.14 57.34 -8.63
CA LYS A 165 5.45 58.53 -9.16
C LYS A 165 4.47 58.06 -10.23
N GLU A 166 3.21 58.34 -9.97
CA GLU A 166 2.13 58.14 -10.95
C GLU A 166 2.40 59.03 -12.18
N TYR A 167 2.70 58.39 -13.31
CA TYR A 167 2.86 59.09 -14.58
C TYR A 167 1.47 59.27 -15.20
N LYS A 168 0.98 60.52 -15.23
CA LYS A 168 -0.20 60.89 -16.01
C LYS A 168 0.28 61.38 -17.37
N PRO A 169 -0.03 60.72 -18.46
CA PRO A 169 0.29 61.24 -19.79
C PRO A 169 -0.63 62.42 -20.09
N GLU A 170 -0.02 63.55 -20.42
CA GLU A 170 -0.78 64.67 -21.00
C GLU A 170 -1.17 64.33 -22.43
N PRO A 171 -2.36 64.78 -22.88
CA PRO A 171 -2.80 64.54 -24.25
C PRO A 171 -1.98 65.35 -25.23
N ILE A 172 -1.27 64.67 -26.12
CA ILE A 172 -0.55 65.28 -27.25
C ILE A 172 -1.56 65.62 -28.31
N THR A 173 -1.77 66.91 -28.53
CA THR A 173 -2.48 67.46 -29.72
C THR A 173 -1.54 67.36 -30.90
N PRO A 174 -1.93 66.75 -32.03
CA PRO A 174 -1.05 66.73 -33.21
C PRO A 174 -1.04 68.11 -33.91
N GLU A 175 0.12 68.77 -33.88
CA GLU A 175 0.37 69.91 -34.76
C GLU A 175 0.56 69.43 -36.20
N LYS A 176 -0.11 70.15 -37.11
CA LYS A 176 0.00 69.92 -38.54
C LYS A 176 1.41 70.27 -39.00
N PHE A 177 2.17 69.24 -39.34
CA PHE A 177 3.49 69.39 -39.92
C PHE A 177 3.35 69.70 -41.41
N THR A 178 3.79 70.90 -41.82
CA THR A 178 3.99 71.27 -43.23
C THR A 178 5.45 70.97 -43.58
N PRO A 179 5.75 70.08 -44.53
CA PRO A 179 7.14 69.80 -44.86
C PRO A 179 7.79 70.94 -45.63
N GLU A 180 8.76 71.61 -45.01
CA GLU A 180 9.70 72.47 -45.74
C GLU A 180 10.71 71.58 -46.49
N LYS A 181 10.98 71.99 -47.76
CA LYS A 181 11.97 71.30 -48.57
C LYS A 181 13.36 71.47 -47.97
N PHE A 182 13.82 70.38 -47.40
CA PHE A 182 15.16 70.27 -46.84
C PHE A 182 16.15 69.95 -47.99
N ASN A 183 17.09 70.85 -48.27
CA ASN A 183 18.24 70.56 -49.10
C ASN A 183 19.34 70.01 -48.18
N PRO A 184 19.75 68.76 -48.30
CA PRO A 184 20.76 68.19 -47.41
C PRO A 184 22.15 68.70 -47.86
N ILE A 185 22.74 69.55 -47.04
CA ILE A 185 24.19 69.71 -47.02
C ILE A 185 24.75 68.59 -46.21
N LEU A 186 25.26 67.55 -46.86
CA LEU A 186 25.90 66.41 -46.18
C LEU A 186 27.22 66.92 -45.56
N PRO A 187 27.31 66.97 -44.22
CA PRO A 187 28.61 67.10 -43.58
C PRO A 187 29.39 65.78 -43.77
N LYS A 188 30.62 65.89 -44.22
CA LYS A 188 31.56 64.78 -44.26
C LYS A 188 31.80 64.28 -42.81
N ILE A 189 30.99 63.34 -42.39
CA ILE A 189 31.21 62.63 -41.10
C ILE A 189 32.40 61.72 -41.29
N LYS A 190 33.51 62.01 -40.62
CA LYS A 190 34.59 61.03 -40.43
C LYS A 190 33.99 59.91 -39.65
N PRO A 191 34.20 58.66 -40.07
CA PRO A 191 33.71 57.53 -39.27
C PRO A 191 34.44 57.52 -37.91
N HIS A 192 33.68 57.83 -36.86
CA HIS A 192 34.13 57.60 -35.48
C HIS A 192 33.89 56.14 -35.17
N THR A 193 34.95 55.36 -35.12
CA THR A 193 34.88 54.00 -34.67
C THR A 193 34.60 54.07 -33.16
N ALA A 194 33.32 54.01 -32.81
CA ALA A 194 32.96 53.81 -31.41
C ALA A 194 33.40 52.41 -31.01
N VAL A 195 34.46 52.34 -30.22
CA VAL A 195 34.83 51.11 -29.54
C VAL A 195 33.73 50.91 -28.47
N PRO A 196 32.94 49.85 -28.53
CA PRO A 196 31.95 49.63 -27.49
C PRO A 196 32.69 49.37 -26.19
N GLU A 197 32.46 50.24 -25.20
CA GLU A 197 32.88 50.01 -23.86
C GLU A 197 32.28 48.71 -23.37
N LYS A 198 33.12 47.69 -23.13
CA LYS A 198 32.63 46.43 -22.54
C LYS A 198 32.24 46.70 -21.10
N VAL A 199 30.96 46.94 -20.88
CA VAL A 199 30.43 46.98 -19.52
C VAL A 199 30.43 45.55 -18.98
N HIS A 200 31.37 45.23 -18.09
CA HIS A 200 31.39 43.97 -17.35
C HIS A 200 30.42 44.09 -16.21
N TYR A 201 29.25 43.45 -16.35
CA TYR A 201 28.35 43.25 -15.24
C TYR A 201 28.80 41.99 -14.49
N THR A 202 29.29 42.14 -13.28
CA THR A 202 29.45 41.03 -12.37
C THR A 202 28.14 40.83 -11.65
N VAL A 203 27.31 39.90 -12.13
CA VAL A 203 26.11 39.52 -11.43
C VAL A 203 26.52 38.48 -10.37
N THR A 204 26.61 38.92 -9.13
CA THR A 204 26.75 37.97 -8.02
C THR A 204 25.38 37.43 -7.69
N VAL A 205 25.05 36.29 -8.24
CA VAL A 205 23.83 35.56 -7.86
C VAL A 205 24.11 34.89 -6.52
N HIS A 206 23.54 35.40 -5.46
CA HIS A 206 23.47 34.69 -4.20
C HIS A 206 22.24 33.76 -4.28
N PRO A 207 22.41 32.45 -4.46
CA PRO A 207 21.29 31.54 -4.42
C PRO A 207 20.73 31.54 -3.00
N VAL A 208 19.57 32.13 -2.83
CA VAL A 208 18.79 31.96 -1.60
C VAL A 208 18.24 30.55 -1.64
N GLN A 209 18.87 29.65 -0.90
CA GLN A 209 18.30 28.33 -0.66
C GLN A 209 17.07 28.51 0.25
N VAL A 210 15.89 28.31 -0.30
CA VAL A 210 14.68 28.22 0.50
C VAL A 210 14.69 26.83 1.17
N PRO A 211 14.76 26.76 2.51
CA PRO A 211 14.71 25.47 3.19
C PRO A 211 13.42 24.75 2.83
N LYS A 212 13.53 23.47 2.47
CA LYS A 212 12.37 22.63 2.16
C LYS A 212 11.96 21.87 3.40
N ALA A 213 10.68 21.88 3.70
CA ALA A 213 10.12 21.01 4.72
C ALA A 213 10.07 19.56 4.21
N ASN A 214 10.26 18.63 5.12
CA ASN A 214 10.18 17.21 4.86
C ASN A 214 9.22 16.54 5.86
N PRO A 215 7.91 16.67 5.67
CA PRO A 215 6.96 15.98 6.51
C PRO A 215 7.08 14.47 6.32
N THR A 216 6.95 13.74 7.41
CA THR A 216 7.08 12.27 7.39
C THR A 216 5.91 11.61 8.09
N LYS A 217 5.67 10.36 7.73
CA LYS A 217 4.67 9.51 8.36
C LYS A 217 5.20 8.09 8.52
N ALA A 218 4.91 7.50 9.68
CA ALA A 218 5.12 6.10 9.94
C ALA A 218 3.81 5.46 10.38
N VAL A 219 3.56 4.23 9.97
CA VAL A 219 2.55 3.35 10.57
C VAL A 219 3.28 2.41 11.51
N VAL A 220 2.83 2.34 12.76
CA VAL A 220 3.58 1.67 13.82
C VAL A 220 2.70 0.70 14.61
N ASP A 221 3.34 -0.32 15.17
CA ASP A 221 2.72 -1.23 16.14
C ASP A 221 2.65 -0.58 17.55
N GLU A 222 2.17 -1.36 18.52
CA GLU A 222 2.04 -0.92 19.91
C GLU A 222 3.38 -0.57 20.57
N ASN A 223 4.49 -1.09 20.05
CA ASN A 223 5.85 -0.83 20.54
C ASN A 223 6.52 0.34 19.78
N GLY A 224 5.80 1.00 18.87
CA GLY A 224 6.34 2.08 18.05
C GLY A 224 7.23 1.60 16.89
N GLN A 225 7.23 0.30 16.58
CA GLN A 225 7.99 -0.26 15.47
C GLN A 225 7.23 -0.13 14.17
N SER A 226 7.93 0.22 13.08
CA SER A 226 7.30 0.38 11.77
C SER A 226 6.70 -0.94 11.27
N ILE A 227 5.44 -0.85 10.85
CA ILE A 227 4.73 -1.91 10.15
C ILE A 227 4.40 -1.52 8.69
N ASP A 228 5.11 -0.53 8.16
CA ASP A 228 4.99 -0.15 6.75
C ASP A 228 5.34 -1.34 5.83
N GLY A 229 4.56 -1.57 4.80
CA GLY A 229 4.67 -2.73 3.91
C GLY A 229 4.27 -4.07 4.52
N LYS A 230 3.74 -4.08 5.76
CA LYS A 230 3.27 -5.30 6.41
C LYS A 230 1.80 -5.55 6.16
N SER A 231 1.40 -6.83 6.20
CA SER A 231 -0.02 -7.19 6.13
C SER A 231 -0.74 -6.88 7.44
N VAL A 232 -2.01 -6.50 7.33
CA VAL A 232 -2.91 -6.23 8.47
C VAL A 232 -4.28 -6.86 8.22
N LEU A 233 -5.08 -6.97 9.28
CA LEU A 233 -6.42 -7.56 9.25
C LEU A 233 -7.50 -6.48 9.11
N PRO A 234 -8.69 -6.83 8.60
CA PRO A 234 -9.86 -5.98 8.67
C PRO A 234 -10.25 -5.67 10.12
N ASN A 235 -11.02 -4.62 10.30
CA ASN A 235 -11.56 -4.22 11.62
C ASN A 235 -10.48 -4.01 12.71
N THR A 236 -9.25 -3.70 12.30
CA THR A 236 -8.16 -3.35 13.21
C THR A 236 -7.98 -1.84 13.29
N THR A 237 -7.30 -1.38 14.33
CA THR A 237 -6.88 0.03 14.48
C THR A 237 -5.40 0.14 14.15
N LEU A 238 -5.06 1.03 13.24
CA LEU A 238 -3.69 1.33 12.86
C LEU A 238 -3.23 2.62 13.54
N ASN A 239 -2.02 2.59 14.10
CA ASN A 239 -1.40 3.75 14.73
C ASN A 239 -0.42 4.41 13.78
N TYR A 240 -0.48 5.73 13.72
CA TYR A 240 0.38 6.53 12.86
C TYR A 240 1.12 7.58 13.68
N VAL A 241 2.39 7.74 13.37
CA VAL A 241 3.23 8.83 13.86
C VAL A 241 3.58 9.70 12.67
N ALA A 242 3.03 10.90 12.61
CA ALA A 242 3.29 11.84 11.55
C ALA A 242 4.04 13.05 12.08
N LYS A 243 4.94 13.61 11.29
CA LYS A 243 5.82 14.69 11.69
C LYS A 243 5.69 15.85 10.73
N GLN A 244 5.37 17.02 11.27
CA GLN A 244 5.47 18.31 10.59
C GLN A 244 6.86 18.89 10.90
N SER A 245 7.65 19.14 9.87
CA SER A 245 9.06 19.49 9.99
C SER A 245 9.27 20.99 9.99
N PHE A 246 9.94 21.52 11.03
CA PHE A 246 10.29 22.93 11.16
C PHE A 246 11.77 23.17 11.49
N SER A 247 12.54 22.13 11.75
CA SER A 247 13.95 22.24 12.11
C SER A 247 14.78 23.02 11.10
N GLN A 248 14.43 22.96 9.82
CA GLN A 248 15.05 23.71 8.74
C GLN A 248 14.81 25.23 8.81
N TYR A 249 13.81 25.68 9.56
CA TYR A 249 13.46 27.09 9.69
C TYR A 249 14.03 27.75 10.96
N LYS A 250 14.82 27.01 11.73
CA LYS A 250 15.40 27.53 12.98
C LYS A 250 16.13 28.85 12.72
N ASP A 251 15.75 29.86 13.52
CA ASP A 251 16.31 31.22 13.51
C ASP A 251 16.08 32.02 12.20
N ILE A 252 15.31 31.48 11.25
CA ILE A 252 14.96 32.19 10.02
C ILE A 252 13.88 33.24 10.35
N LYS A 253 14.14 34.47 9.94
CA LYS A 253 13.19 35.58 10.04
C LYS A 253 12.33 35.67 8.79
N ALA A 254 11.03 35.43 8.93
CA ALA A 254 10.06 35.57 7.85
C ALA A 254 9.34 36.92 7.95
N SER A 255 8.90 37.44 6.79
CA SER A 255 8.07 38.65 6.76
C SER A 255 6.66 38.36 7.30
N ALA A 256 5.99 39.41 7.79
CA ALA A 256 4.60 39.28 8.26
C ALA A 256 3.66 38.77 7.16
N GLU A 257 3.89 39.16 5.91
CA GLU A 257 3.13 38.71 4.74
C GLU A 257 3.33 37.22 4.46
N ALA A 258 4.57 36.72 4.55
CA ALA A 258 4.85 35.29 4.40
C ALA A 258 4.19 34.46 5.51
N ILE A 259 4.30 34.93 6.77
CA ILE A 259 3.68 34.25 7.93
C ILE A 259 2.16 34.22 7.81
N ALA A 260 1.55 35.35 7.34
CA ALA A 260 0.09 35.47 7.17
C ALA A 260 -0.49 34.46 6.16
N LYS A 261 0.33 33.92 5.23
CA LYS A 261 -0.10 32.84 4.34
C LYS A 261 -0.42 31.54 5.08
N GLY A 262 0.10 31.38 6.29
CA GLY A 262 -0.31 30.31 7.22
C GLY A 262 0.54 29.05 7.18
N PHE A 263 0.17 28.18 8.13
CA PHE A 263 0.78 26.86 8.34
C PHE A 263 -0.33 25.83 8.44
N ALA A 264 -0.15 24.70 7.77
CA ALA A 264 -1.09 23.60 7.84
C ALA A 264 -0.37 22.25 7.78
N PHE A 265 -1.05 21.25 8.32
CA PHE A 265 -0.68 19.84 8.18
C PHE A 265 -1.86 19.08 7.63
N VAL A 266 -1.64 18.21 6.65
CA VAL A 266 -2.68 17.44 5.95
C VAL A 266 -2.37 15.97 6.09
N ASP A 267 -3.33 15.22 6.60
CA ASP A 267 -3.33 13.76 6.65
C ASP A 267 -4.32 13.21 5.63
N GLN A 268 -3.86 12.34 4.76
CA GLN A 268 -4.61 11.87 3.61
C GLN A 268 -4.74 10.34 3.63
N PRO A 269 -5.68 9.79 4.42
CA PRO A 269 -6.03 8.38 4.37
C PRO A 269 -6.75 8.05 3.07
N ASN A 270 -6.63 6.81 2.60
CA ASN A 270 -7.51 6.32 1.55
C ASN A 270 -8.85 5.83 2.14
N GLU A 271 -9.75 5.39 1.25
CA GLU A 271 -11.11 4.95 1.60
C GLU A 271 -11.17 3.76 2.58
N ALA A 272 -10.05 3.07 2.80
CA ALA A 272 -9.97 1.95 3.74
C ALA A 272 -10.05 2.37 5.21
N LEU A 273 -9.72 3.63 5.51
CA LEU A 273 -9.58 4.15 6.87
C LEU A 273 -10.77 5.02 7.26
N ALA A 274 -11.15 4.94 8.52
CA ALA A 274 -12.20 5.75 9.14
C ALA A 274 -11.90 6.03 10.61
N GLU A 275 -12.75 6.79 11.27
CA GLU A 275 -12.75 7.02 12.71
C GLU A 275 -11.37 7.48 13.22
N LEU A 276 -10.89 8.63 12.71
CA LEU A 276 -9.67 9.25 13.23
C LEU A 276 -9.78 9.50 14.73
N THR A 277 -8.79 9.05 15.47
CA THR A 277 -8.53 9.45 16.85
C THR A 277 -7.20 10.17 16.94
N VAL A 278 -7.22 11.41 17.41
CA VAL A 278 -6.00 12.19 17.71
C VAL A 278 -5.57 11.86 19.13
N LYS A 279 -4.47 11.12 19.27
CA LYS A 279 -3.93 10.74 20.59
C LYS A 279 -3.14 11.86 21.24
N SER A 280 -2.33 12.56 20.46
CA SER A 280 -1.60 13.74 20.89
C SER A 280 -1.03 14.51 19.70
N ILE A 281 -0.82 15.82 19.89
CA ILE A 281 -0.07 16.67 18.97
C ILE A 281 0.94 17.44 19.80
N LYS A 282 2.22 17.08 19.68
CA LYS A 282 3.29 17.63 20.53
C LYS A 282 4.44 18.18 19.72
N ALA A 283 4.96 19.32 20.15
CA ALA A 283 6.22 19.83 19.66
C ALA A 283 7.41 19.04 20.24
N SER A 284 8.56 19.12 19.57
CA SER A 284 9.79 18.40 19.99
C SER A 284 10.32 18.79 21.37
N ASN A 285 9.88 19.92 21.92
CA ASN A 285 10.16 20.33 23.31
C ASN A 285 9.14 19.78 24.33
N GLY A 286 8.16 19.00 23.88
CA GLY A 286 7.13 18.39 24.72
C GLY A 286 5.83 19.17 24.85
N ASP A 287 5.75 20.40 24.36
CA ASP A 287 4.55 21.24 24.43
C ASP A 287 3.37 20.58 23.67
N ASP A 288 2.18 20.67 24.25
CA ASP A 288 0.93 20.33 23.55
C ASP A 288 0.53 21.48 22.63
N VAL A 289 0.42 21.20 21.35
CA VAL A 289 0.15 22.17 20.30
C VAL A 289 -1.33 22.23 19.91
N SER A 290 -2.15 21.30 20.41
CA SER A 290 -3.55 21.09 19.98
C SER A 290 -4.39 22.36 20.07
N SER A 291 -4.19 23.19 21.11
CA SER A 291 -4.95 24.41 21.32
C SER A 291 -4.72 25.49 20.26
N LEU A 292 -3.54 25.49 19.61
CA LEU A 292 -3.15 26.46 18.58
C LEU A 292 -3.57 26.05 17.17
N LEU A 293 -4.09 24.83 17.03
CA LEU A 293 -4.50 24.26 15.76
C LEU A 293 -6.01 24.15 15.67
N GLU A 294 -6.55 24.39 14.50
CA GLU A 294 -7.92 24.07 14.14
C GLU A 294 -7.92 22.86 13.22
N MET A 295 -8.58 21.79 13.68
CA MET A 295 -8.71 20.57 12.92
C MET A 295 -9.99 20.59 12.09
N ARG A 296 -9.91 20.15 10.83
CA ARG A 296 -11.04 19.93 9.94
C ARG A 296 -10.99 18.54 9.35
N HIS A 297 -12.14 17.89 9.38
CA HIS A 297 -12.39 16.69 8.60
C HIS A 297 -13.03 17.12 7.29
N VAL A 298 -12.37 16.88 6.17
CA VAL A 298 -12.73 17.36 4.84
C VAL A 298 -13.14 16.18 3.96
N LEU A 299 -14.40 16.10 3.59
CA LEU A 299 -14.93 15.02 2.75
C LEU A 299 -14.52 15.19 1.28
N SER A 300 -14.35 16.43 0.84
CA SER A 300 -13.83 16.81 -0.47
C SER A 300 -13.24 18.21 -0.37
N LYS A 301 -12.16 18.48 -1.10
CA LYS A 301 -11.55 19.82 -1.16
C LYS A 301 -12.55 20.93 -1.51
N ASP A 302 -13.59 20.60 -2.27
CA ASP A 302 -14.63 21.54 -2.70
C ASP A 302 -15.57 21.96 -1.57
N THR A 303 -15.54 21.26 -0.42
CA THR A 303 -16.31 21.62 0.78
C THR A 303 -15.60 22.62 1.69
N LEU A 304 -14.32 22.91 1.44
CA LEU A 304 -13.58 23.92 2.14
C LEU A 304 -14.08 25.35 1.80
N ASP A 305 -13.88 26.28 2.71
CA ASP A 305 -14.06 27.69 2.41
C ASP A 305 -13.05 28.16 1.34
N GLN A 306 -13.37 29.24 0.67
CA GLN A 306 -12.58 29.76 -0.46
C GLN A 306 -11.13 30.07 -0.08
N LYS A 307 -10.89 30.52 1.15
CA LYS A 307 -9.55 30.84 1.64
C LYS A 307 -8.68 29.58 1.74
N LEU A 308 -9.22 28.49 2.28
CA LEU A 308 -8.51 27.21 2.38
C LEU A 308 -8.36 26.51 1.02
N GLN A 309 -9.35 26.61 0.14
CA GLN A 309 -9.22 26.14 -1.23
C GLN A 309 -8.06 26.85 -1.96
N SER A 310 -7.98 28.18 -1.81
CA SER A 310 -6.89 28.98 -2.39
C SER A 310 -5.54 28.57 -1.78
N LEU A 311 -5.47 28.39 -0.46
CA LEU A 311 -4.24 27.98 0.23
C LEU A 311 -3.72 26.63 -0.30
N ILE A 312 -4.57 25.63 -0.42
CA ILE A 312 -4.21 24.31 -0.95
C ILE A 312 -3.76 24.41 -2.41
N LYS A 313 -4.49 25.17 -3.21
CA LYS A 313 -4.18 25.37 -4.63
C LYS A 313 -2.83 26.09 -4.82
N GLU A 314 -2.61 27.20 -4.10
CA GLU A 314 -1.37 27.98 -4.17
C GLU A 314 -0.17 27.17 -3.65
N ALA A 315 -0.39 26.34 -2.61
CA ALA A 315 0.61 25.43 -2.09
C ALA A 315 0.96 24.27 -3.05
N GLY A 316 0.17 24.07 -4.11
CA GLY A 316 0.38 22.96 -5.06
C GLY A 316 0.07 21.59 -4.49
N ILE A 317 -0.72 21.53 -3.41
CA ILE A 317 -1.17 20.27 -2.80
C ILE A 317 -2.51 19.88 -3.43
N SER A 318 -2.64 18.61 -3.80
CA SER A 318 -3.85 18.09 -4.44
C SER A 318 -4.39 16.88 -3.69
N PRO A 319 -4.99 17.06 -2.49
CA PRO A 319 -5.63 15.96 -1.78
C PRO A 319 -6.76 15.37 -2.63
N VAL A 320 -6.85 14.05 -2.66
CA VAL A 320 -7.89 13.31 -3.38
C VAL A 320 -8.81 12.61 -2.38
N GLY A 321 -10.11 12.87 -2.50
CA GLY A 321 -11.10 12.27 -1.60
C GLY A 321 -11.11 12.93 -0.22
N GLU A 322 -11.32 12.11 0.80
CA GLU A 322 -11.41 12.51 2.20
C GLU A 322 -10.01 12.74 2.79
N PHE A 323 -9.86 13.78 3.58
CA PHE A 323 -8.61 14.09 4.29
C PHE A 323 -8.86 14.87 5.59
N TYR A 324 -7.84 14.94 6.43
CA TYR A 324 -7.86 15.73 7.66
C TYR A 324 -6.83 16.85 7.55
N MET A 325 -7.20 18.04 8.02
CA MET A 325 -6.35 19.23 7.94
C MET A 325 -6.30 19.94 9.28
N TRP A 326 -5.11 20.22 9.76
CA TRP A 326 -4.85 21.09 10.90
C TRP A 326 -4.25 22.38 10.40
N THR A 327 -4.86 23.50 10.75
CA THR A 327 -4.38 24.84 10.40
C THR A 327 -4.06 25.64 11.65
N ALA A 328 -2.98 26.41 11.62
CA ALA A 328 -2.67 27.32 12.72
C ALA A 328 -3.76 28.40 12.83
N LYS A 329 -4.39 28.52 14.03
CA LYS A 329 -5.44 29.51 14.30
C LYS A 329 -4.90 30.94 14.19
N ASP A 330 -3.71 31.16 14.75
CA ASP A 330 -2.94 32.40 14.65
C ASP A 330 -1.56 32.08 14.08
N PRO A 331 -1.32 32.35 12.78
CA PRO A 331 -0.04 32.07 12.14
C PRO A 331 1.15 32.78 12.79
N GLN A 332 0.97 34.00 13.33
CA GLN A 332 2.05 34.75 13.98
C GLN A 332 2.44 34.14 15.31
N ALA A 333 1.46 33.79 16.14
CA ALA A 333 1.71 33.11 17.41
C ALA A 333 2.36 31.74 17.18
N PHE A 334 1.85 30.98 16.24
CA PHE A 334 2.37 29.66 15.86
C PHE A 334 3.81 29.73 15.35
N TYR A 335 4.10 30.68 14.47
CA TYR A 335 5.44 30.93 13.95
C TYR A 335 6.45 31.20 15.08
N LYS A 336 6.13 32.13 16.00
CA LYS A 336 7.00 32.48 17.12
C LYS A 336 7.18 31.33 18.11
N ALA A 337 6.13 30.55 18.34
CA ALA A 337 6.16 29.46 19.30
C ALA A 337 7.01 28.29 18.82
N TYR A 338 6.90 27.91 17.54
CA TYR A 338 7.43 26.64 17.03
C TYR A 338 8.29 26.79 15.78
N VAL A 339 7.79 27.45 14.72
CA VAL A 339 8.46 27.47 13.41
C VAL A 339 9.82 28.17 13.48
N GLN A 340 9.86 29.38 14.05
CA GLN A 340 11.11 30.15 14.19
C GLN A 340 12.13 29.45 15.09
N LYS A 341 11.66 28.68 16.06
CA LYS A 341 12.52 27.90 16.97
C LYS A 341 12.98 26.58 16.35
N GLY A 342 12.47 26.21 15.19
CA GLY A 342 12.76 24.95 14.53
C GLY A 342 12.22 23.73 15.27
N LEU A 343 11.10 23.88 16.00
CA LEU A 343 10.50 22.80 16.78
C LEU A 343 9.54 22.00 15.91
N ASP A 344 9.94 20.82 15.50
CA ASP A 344 9.07 19.89 14.77
C ASP A 344 7.86 19.48 15.61
N ILE A 345 6.74 19.21 14.96
CA ILE A 345 5.50 18.78 15.62
C ILE A 345 5.20 17.33 15.22
N THR A 346 4.93 16.52 16.23
CA THR A 346 4.56 15.11 16.07
C THR A 346 3.07 14.93 16.33
N TYR A 347 2.38 14.34 15.37
CA TYR A 347 0.97 13.94 15.43
C TYR A 347 0.92 12.43 15.69
N ASN A 348 0.40 12.02 16.83
CA ASN A 348 0.10 10.63 17.13
C ASN A 348 -1.38 10.40 16.86
N LEU A 349 -1.65 9.67 15.80
CA LEU A 349 -2.98 9.45 15.25
C LEU A 349 -3.31 7.97 15.26
N SER A 350 -4.58 7.62 15.25
CA SER A 350 -5.01 6.28 14.92
C SER A 350 -6.26 6.31 14.05
N PHE A 351 -6.37 5.33 13.16
CA PHE A 351 -7.51 5.12 12.29
C PHE A 351 -7.98 3.68 12.40
N LYS A 352 -9.26 3.49 12.29
CA LYS A 352 -9.86 2.17 12.18
C LYS A 352 -9.93 1.74 10.73
N VAL A 353 -9.53 0.51 10.44
CA VAL A 353 -9.75 -0.10 9.13
C VAL A 353 -11.22 -0.45 9.01
N LYS A 354 -11.90 0.05 7.98
CA LYS A 354 -13.32 -0.20 7.73
C LYS A 354 -13.56 -1.69 7.54
N LYS A 355 -14.60 -2.21 8.17
CA LYS A 355 -14.98 -3.63 8.11
C LYS A 355 -15.36 -4.06 6.68
N GLU A 356 -16.00 -3.17 5.95
CA GLU A 356 -16.41 -3.37 4.56
C GLU A 356 -15.26 -3.30 3.56
N PHE A 357 -14.11 -2.77 3.96
CA PHE A 357 -12.90 -2.81 3.15
C PHE A 357 -12.22 -4.16 3.33
N THR A 358 -12.45 -5.07 2.39
CA THR A 358 -12.03 -6.47 2.50
C THR A 358 -10.86 -6.83 1.60
N LYS A 359 -10.44 -5.92 0.69
CA LYS A 359 -9.40 -6.20 -0.30
C LYS A 359 -8.69 -4.92 -0.72
N GLY A 360 -7.38 -5.00 -0.85
CA GLY A 360 -6.56 -3.93 -1.40
C GLY A 360 -5.53 -3.40 -0.41
N GLN A 361 -4.97 -2.25 -0.74
CA GLN A 361 -3.95 -1.58 0.06
C GLN A 361 -4.55 -0.45 0.88
N ILE A 362 -4.14 -0.39 2.13
CA ILE A 362 -4.41 0.74 3.03
C ILE A 362 -3.26 1.72 2.83
N LYS A 363 -3.58 2.94 2.41
CA LYS A 363 -2.60 4.00 2.16
C LYS A 363 -2.92 5.21 3.00
N ASN A 364 -1.87 5.81 3.56
CA ASN A 364 -2.01 7.06 4.28
C ASN A 364 -0.78 7.94 4.05
N GLY A 365 -1.01 9.12 3.50
CA GLY A 365 0.02 10.10 3.17
C GLY A 365 -0.10 11.36 4.00
N VAL A 366 0.93 12.21 3.92
CA VAL A 366 0.93 13.52 4.58
C VAL A 366 1.44 14.60 3.66
N ALA A 367 1.00 15.81 3.94
CA ALA A 367 1.56 17.01 3.37
C ALA A 367 1.61 18.12 4.42
N GLN A 368 2.48 19.09 4.19
CA GLN A 368 2.69 20.25 5.04
C GLN A 368 2.62 21.51 4.19
N ILE A 369 2.01 22.56 4.72
CA ILE A 369 1.99 23.89 4.12
C ILE A 369 2.68 24.86 5.07
N ASP A 370 3.73 25.52 4.60
CA ASP A 370 4.48 26.52 5.33
C ASP A 370 4.62 27.78 4.50
N PHE A 371 4.25 28.92 5.07
CA PHE A 371 4.29 30.21 4.37
C PHE A 371 3.58 30.17 2.98
N GLY A 372 2.52 29.37 2.87
CA GLY A 372 1.78 29.15 1.64
C GLY A 372 2.45 28.21 0.63
N ASN A 373 3.59 27.60 0.96
CA ASN A 373 4.25 26.59 0.11
C ASN A 373 3.94 25.19 0.60
N GLY A 374 3.63 24.28 -0.31
CA GLY A 374 3.29 22.90 0.01
C GLY A 374 4.46 21.95 -0.15
N TYR A 375 4.53 21.00 0.76
CA TYR A 375 5.53 19.93 0.79
C TYR A 375 4.83 18.61 1.02
N THR A 376 4.96 17.69 0.08
CA THR A 376 4.38 16.34 0.19
C THR A 376 5.38 15.43 0.88
N GLY A 377 4.91 14.70 1.87
CA GLY A 377 5.68 13.67 2.58
C GLY A 377 5.52 12.29 1.96
N ASN A 378 6.00 11.28 2.68
CA ASN A 378 5.86 9.89 2.26
C ASN A 378 4.43 9.36 2.46
N ILE A 379 4.14 8.28 1.76
CA ILE A 379 2.93 7.49 1.93
C ILE A 379 3.32 6.17 2.57
N VAL A 380 2.65 5.79 3.65
CA VAL A 380 2.78 4.47 4.25
C VAL A 380 1.70 3.54 3.72
N VAL A 381 2.03 2.27 3.59
CA VAL A 381 1.18 1.27 2.92
C VAL A 381 1.11 0.01 3.76
N ASN A 382 -0.10 -0.54 3.93
CA ASN A 382 -0.30 -1.87 4.47
C ASN A 382 -1.16 -2.70 3.52
N ASP A 383 -0.84 -3.97 3.36
CA ASP A 383 -1.66 -4.90 2.58
C ASP A 383 -2.76 -5.48 3.46
N LEU A 384 -4.02 -5.31 3.06
CA LEU A 384 -5.12 -5.94 3.78
C LEU A 384 -5.22 -7.40 3.39
N THR A 385 -5.22 -8.26 4.39
CA THR A 385 -5.43 -9.71 4.22
C THR A 385 -6.69 -10.14 4.97
N THR A 386 -7.62 -10.74 4.24
CA THR A 386 -8.91 -11.17 4.79
C THR A 386 -8.87 -12.65 5.10
N PRO A 387 -9.27 -13.06 6.33
CA PRO A 387 -9.35 -14.46 6.67
C PRO A 387 -10.34 -15.22 5.79
N GLU A 388 -9.97 -16.45 5.44
CA GLU A 388 -10.79 -17.40 4.70
C GLU A 388 -10.79 -18.72 5.45
N VAL A 389 -11.84 -19.51 5.33
CA VAL A 389 -11.95 -20.82 5.95
C VAL A 389 -12.83 -21.71 5.09
N HIS A 390 -12.45 -22.98 4.95
CA HIS A 390 -13.22 -23.95 4.19
C HIS A 390 -13.56 -25.15 5.07
N LYS A 391 -14.64 -25.83 4.70
CA LYS A 391 -15.09 -27.05 5.36
C LYS A 391 -15.35 -28.14 4.34
N ASP A 392 -14.91 -29.34 4.69
CA ASP A 392 -15.23 -30.54 3.93
C ASP A 392 -15.64 -31.67 4.89
N VAL A 393 -16.24 -32.70 4.36
CA VAL A 393 -16.53 -33.95 5.05
C VAL A 393 -15.89 -35.09 4.28
N LEU A 394 -15.03 -35.84 4.97
CA LEU A 394 -14.17 -36.84 4.37
C LEU A 394 -14.58 -38.24 4.78
N ASP A 395 -14.46 -39.19 3.85
CA ASP A 395 -14.53 -40.60 4.11
C ASP A 395 -13.36 -41.04 5.00
N LYS A 396 -13.63 -41.92 5.95
CA LYS A 396 -12.60 -42.52 6.79
C LYS A 396 -11.66 -43.44 6.00
N GLU A 397 -12.19 -44.13 4.98
CA GLU A 397 -11.46 -45.19 4.29
C GLU A 397 -10.39 -44.62 3.33
N ASP A 398 -10.70 -43.59 2.57
CA ASP A 398 -9.80 -43.05 1.56
C ASP A 398 -9.49 -41.55 1.71
N GLY A 399 -10.10 -40.90 2.68
CA GLY A 399 -9.89 -39.45 2.95
C GLY A 399 -10.41 -38.52 1.85
N LYS A 400 -11.24 -39.01 0.94
CA LYS A 400 -11.85 -38.18 -0.10
C LYS A 400 -13.10 -37.49 0.41
N SER A 401 -13.43 -36.39 -0.26
CA SER A 401 -14.68 -35.66 0.02
C SER A 401 -15.90 -36.54 -0.27
N ILE A 402 -16.79 -36.60 0.70
CA ILE A 402 -18.10 -37.22 0.59
C ILE A 402 -19.23 -36.19 0.80
N ASN A 403 -18.93 -34.93 0.53
CA ASN A 403 -19.96 -33.90 0.56
C ASN A 403 -21.06 -34.20 -0.47
N ASN A 404 -22.33 -34.11 -0.06
CA ASN A 404 -23.50 -34.60 -0.78
C ASN A 404 -23.53 -36.14 -0.99
N GLY A 405 -22.68 -36.86 -0.29
CA GLY A 405 -22.60 -38.31 -0.37
C GLY A 405 -23.40 -39.03 0.71
N THR A 406 -23.40 -40.38 0.61
CA THR A 406 -24.10 -41.26 1.54
C THR A 406 -23.14 -41.82 2.60
N VAL A 407 -23.56 -41.74 3.86
CA VAL A 407 -22.87 -42.31 5.03
C VAL A 407 -23.77 -43.40 5.62
N LYS A 408 -23.25 -44.58 5.88
CA LYS A 408 -24.02 -45.66 6.53
C LYS A 408 -24.14 -45.38 8.02
N LEU A 409 -25.19 -45.90 8.61
CA LEU A 409 -25.38 -45.83 10.05
C LEU A 409 -24.29 -46.65 10.74
N GLY A 410 -23.54 -46.02 11.65
CA GLY A 410 -22.42 -46.61 12.37
C GLY A 410 -21.03 -46.29 11.80
N ASP A 411 -20.96 -45.73 10.61
CA ASP A 411 -19.69 -45.33 9.98
C ASP A 411 -19.11 -44.07 10.67
N GLU A 412 -17.80 -44.00 10.68
CA GLU A 412 -17.08 -42.77 11.07
C GLU A 412 -16.89 -41.88 9.86
N VAL A 413 -17.09 -40.60 10.03
CA VAL A 413 -16.77 -39.55 9.09
C VAL A 413 -15.88 -38.50 9.73
N THR A 414 -15.11 -37.79 8.92
CA THR A 414 -14.23 -36.74 9.40
C THR A 414 -14.65 -35.41 8.81
N TYR A 415 -15.04 -34.46 9.65
CA TYR A 415 -15.17 -33.07 9.23
C TYR A 415 -13.78 -32.42 9.23
N LYS A 416 -13.36 -31.89 8.10
CA LYS A 416 -12.13 -31.14 7.95
C LYS A 416 -12.44 -29.65 7.93
N LEU A 417 -11.88 -28.89 8.86
CA LEU A 417 -11.90 -27.44 8.88
C LEU A 417 -10.55 -26.95 8.36
N GLU A 418 -10.53 -26.40 7.16
CA GLU A 418 -9.32 -25.83 6.57
C GLU A 418 -9.13 -24.40 7.04
N GLY A 419 -8.27 -24.22 8.04
CA GLY A 419 -8.00 -22.92 8.59
C GLY A 419 -7.23 -22.02 7.61
N TRP A 420 -7.41 -20.74 7.79
CA TRP A 420 -6.71 -19.73 7.02
C TRP A 420 -5.20 -19.78 7.28
N VAL A 421 -4.41 -19.58 6.22
CA VAL A 421 -2.98 -19.37 6.37
C VAL A 421 -2.74 -17.88 6.60
N VAL A 422 -2.55 -17.51 7.86
CA VAL A 422 -2.12 -16.17 8.25
C VAL A 422 -0.78 -15.88 7.57
N PRO A 423 -0.66 -14.78 6.82
CA PRO A 423 0.56 -14.51 6.05
C PRO A 423 1.78 -14.25 6.94
N ALA A 424 2.95 -14.57 6.40
CA ALA A 424 4.21 -14.07 6.90
C ALA A 424 4.33 -12.56 6.69
N ASN A 425 5.28 -11.92 7.36
CA ASN A 425 5.56 -10.49 7.25
C ASN A 425 4.35 -9.61 7.59
N ARG A 426 3.67 -9.96 8.69
CA ARG A 426 2.49 -9.22 9.18
C ARG A 426 2.85 -8.14 10.20
N GLY A 427 2.00 -7.15 10.30
CA GLY A 427 2.14 -6.03 11.25
C GLY A 427 1.53 -6.27 12.63
N TYR A 428 1.13 -7.50 12.96
CA TYR A 428 0.43 -7.83 14.20
C TYR A 428 0.86 -9.18 14.79
N ASP A 429 0.71 -9.34 16.09
CA ASP A 429 0.85 -10.64 16.77
C ASP A 429 -0.48 -11.40 16.73
N LEU A 430 -0.40 -12.72 16.78
CA LEU A 430 -1.58 -13.55 16.90
C LEU A 430 -1.97 -13.66 18.37
N PHE A 431 -3.26 -13.52 18.67
CA PHE A 431 -3.83 -13.75 20.01
C PHE A 431 -5.08 -14.62 19.96
N GLU A 432 -5.66 -14.84 18.78
CA GLU A 432 -6.79 -15.73 18.57
C GLU A 432 -6.66 -16.47 17.25
N TYR A 433 -6.82 -17.79 17.31
CA TYR A 433 -7.00 -18.66 16.15
C TYR A 433 -7.84 -19.83 16.64
N LYS A 434 -9.10 -19.89 16.22
CA LYS A 434 -10.10 -20.75 16.85
C LYS A 434 -11.13 -21.22 15.84
N PHE A 435 -11.54 -22.48 15.97
CA PHE A 435 -12.65 -23.07 15.26
C PHE A 435 -13.82 -23.31 16.22
N VAL A 436 -15.05 -23.04 15.78
CA VAL A 436 -16.27 -23.37 16.51
C VAL A 436 -17.21 -24.10 15.55
N ASP A 437 -17.46 -25.35 15.82
CA ASP A 437 -18.35 -26.18 15.03
C ASP A 437 -19.64 -26.50 15.82
N HIS A 438 -20.75 -26.66 15.11
CA HIS A 438 -22.04 -27.03 15.67
C HIS A 438 -22.47 -28.39 15.11
N LEU A 439 -21.86 -29.45 15.67
CA LEU A 439 -22.17 -30.83 15.29
C LEU A 439 -23.65 -31.13 15.54
N GLN A 440 -24.29 -31.80 14.60
CA GLN A 440 -25.65 -32.34 14.85
C GLN A 440 -25.56 -33.54 15.80
N HIS A 441 -25.33 -33.29 17.08
CA HIS A 441 -25.08 -34.29 18.13
C HIS A 441 -26.14 -35.37 18.24
N THR A 442 -27.36 -35.13 17.73
CA THR A 442 -28.42 -36.13 17.65
C THR A 442 -28.20 -37.16 16.55
N HIS A 443 -27.34 -36.88 15.59
CA HIS A 443 -27.02 -37.72 14.44
C HIS A 443 -25.54 -38.15 14.43
N ASP A 444 -24.65 -37.32 14.94
CA ASP A 444 -23.22 -37.52 14.96
C ASP A 444 -22.69 -37.55 16.40
N LEU A 445 -22.12 -38.64 16.79
CA LEU A 445 -21.41 -38.81 18.07
C LEU A 445 -19.94 -38.36 17.89
N TYR A 446 -19.54 -37.31 18.57
CA TYR A 446 -18.15 -36.86 18.58
C TYR A 446 -17.26 -37.96 19.23
N LEU A 447 -16.14 -38.29 18.57
CA LEU A 447 -15.17 -39.26 19.02
C LEU A 447 -13.85 -38.64 19.44
N LYS A 448 -13.24 -37.87 18.55
CA LYS A 448 -11.91 -37.25 18.73
C LYS A 448 -11.69 -36.16 17.69
N ASP A 449 -10.65 -35.38 17.92
CA ASP A 449 -10.13 -34.40 16.98
C ASP A 449 -8.61 -34.55 16.77
N LYS A 450 -8.11 -33.92 15.75
CA LYS A 450 -6.70 -33.82 15.44
C LYS A 450 -6.45 -32.48 14.71
N VAL A 451 -5.56 -31.67 15.25
CA VAL A 451 -5.17 -30.40 14.63
C VAL A 451 -3.75 -30.50 14.08
N VAL A 452 -3.55 -30.05 12.84
CA VAL A 452 -2.29 -30.25 12.10
C VAL A 452 -1.79 -28.93 11.52
N ALA A 453 -0.49 -28.68 11.63
CA ALA A 453 0.16 -27.52 11.03
C ALA A 453 0.02 -27.57 9.49
N LYS A 454 -0.64 -26.58 8.92
CA LYS A 454 -0.84 -26.43 7.47
C LYS A 454 0.40 -25.93 6.74
N VAL A 455 1.24 -25.19 7.45
CA VAL A 455 2.52 -24.64 7.00
C VAL A 455 3.60 -24.87 8.05
N ALA A 456 4.87 -24.68 7.71
CA ALA A 456 5.92 -24.61 8.72
C ALA A 456 5.74 -23.31 9.54
N ILE A 457 5.87 -23.40 10.86
CA ILE A 457 5.66 -22.31 11.81
C ILE A 457 6.98 -22.01 12.51
N THR A 458 7.47 -20.79 12.40
CA THR A 458 8.68 -20.35 13.13
C THR A 458 8.28 -19.53 14.35
N LEU A 459 8.78 -19.88 15.50
CA LEU A 459 8.58 -19.14 16.74
C LEU A 459 9.59 -17.98 16.88
N LYS A 460 9.34 -17.08 17.82
CA LYS A 460 10.21 -15.91 18.08
C LYS A 460 11.61 -16.30 18.56
N ASP A 461 11.75 -17.46 19.20
CA ASP A 461 13.04 -18.02 19.64
C ASP A 461 13.82 -18.74 18.52
N GLY A 462 13.26 -18.79 17.30
CA GLY A 462 13.84 -19.48 16.16
C GLY A 462 13.44 -20.97 16.02
N THR A 463 12.70 -21.52 16.95
CA THR A 463 12.17 -22.88 16.85
C THR A 463 11.24 -23.00 15.65
N VAL A 464 11.40 -24.06 14.84
CA VAL A 464 10.57 -24.35 13.68
C VAL A 464 9.73 -25.58 13.93
N ILE A 465 8.41 -25.42 13.84
CA ILE A 465 7.44 -26.51 13.84
C ILE A 465 7.15 -26.87 12.38
N PRO A 466 7.51 -28.09 11.93
CA PRO A 466 7.31 -28.48 10.53
C PRO A 466 5.83 -28.55 10.12
N LYS A 467 5.54 -28.33 8.85
CA LYS A 467 4.23 -28.66 8.27
C LYS A 467 3.85 -30.12 8.57
N GLY A 468 2.59 -30.38 8.88
CA GLY A 468 2.07 -31.71 9.19
C GLY A 468 2.23 -32.12 10.66
N THR A 469 2.91 -31.31 11.49
CA THR A 469 3.04 -31.56 12.93
C THR A 469 1.68 -31.51 13.61
N ASN A 470 1.40 -32.46 14.52
CA ASN A 470 0.23 -32.41 15.39
C ASN A 470 0.39 -31.28 16.40
N LEU A 471 -0.57 -30.38 16.45
CA LEU A 471 -0.53 -29.16 17.28
C LEU A 471 -1.40 -29.27 18.55
N VAL A 472 -1.94 -30.43 18.87
CA VAL A 472 -2.88 -30.62 19.99
C VAL A 472 -2.34 -30.08 21.32
N GLN A 473 -1.03 -30.17 21.57
CA GLN A 473 -0.40 -29.62 22.78
C GLN A 473 -0.51 -28.11 22.93
N TYR A 474 -0.70 -27.41 21.81
CA TYR A 474 -0.82 -25.94 21.71
C TYR A 474 -2.28 -25.48 21.67
N THR A 475 -3.25 -26.41 21.82
CA THR A 475 -4.68 -26.11 21.72
C THR A 475 -5.42 -26.57 22.97
N GLU A 476 -6.63 -26.04 23.09
CA GLU A 476 -7.64 -26.47 24.04
C GLU A 476 -8.90 -26.82 23.26
N THR A 477 -9.43 -28.03 23.52
CA THR A 477 -10.66 -28.50 22.89
C THR A 477 -11.76 -28.64 23.94
N VAL A 478 -12.93 -28.07 23.62
CA VAL A 478 -14.14 -28.18 24.45
C VAL A 478 -15.28 -28.69 23.58
N TYR A 479 -15.92 -29.78 24.02
CA TYR A 479 -17.11 -30.31 23.37
C TYR A 479 -18.27 -30.38 24.35
N ASN A 480 -19.39 -29.72 24.00
CA ASN A 480 -20.63 -29.82 24.76
C ASN A 480 -21.55 -30.86 24.13
N LYS A 481 -21.78 -31.99 24.83
CA LYS A 481 -22.58 -33.12 24.34
C LYS A 481 -24.08 -32.79 24.22
N GLU A 482 -24.56 -31.81 24.96
CA GLU A 482 -25.99 -31.45 24.98
C GLU A 482 -26.35 -30.54 23.83
N THR A 483 -25.43 -29.70 23.39
CA THR A 483 -25.65 -28.72 22.31
C THR A 483 -24.96 -29.08 21.01
N GLY A 484 -24.02 -30.05 21.03
CA GLY A 484 -23.18 -30.36 19.89
C GLY A 484 -22.11 -29.31 19.59
N ARG A 485 -21.96 -28.28 20.44
CA ARG A 485 -20.96 -27.23 20.24
C ARG A 485 -19.56 -27.80 20.52
N TYR A 486 -18.74 -27.77 19.48
CA TYR A 486 -17.32 -28.08 19.52
C TYR A 486 -16.54 -26.76 19.39
N GLU A 487 -15.51 -26.61 20.18
CA GLU A 487 -14.57 -25.47 20.08
C GLU A 487 -13.14 -25.96 20.24
N LEU A 488 -12.28 -25.63 19.29
CA LEU A 488 -10.85 -25.79 19.34
C LEU A 488 -10.20 -24.43 19.28
N ALA A 489 -9.50 -24.03 20.34
CA ALA A 489 -8.79 -22.75 20.41
C ALA A 489 -7.30 -22.98 20.62
N PHE A 490 -6.47 -22.25 19.86
CA PHE A 490 -5.03 -22.20 20.16
C PHE A 490 -4.79 -21.37 21.42
N LYS A 491 -3.86 -21.83 22.25
CA LYS A 491 -3.45 -21.14 23.47
C LYS A 491 -2.82 -19.80 23.14
N ALA A 492 -3.23 -18.75 23.84
CA ALA A 492 -2.79 -17.38 23.57
C ALA A 492 -1.28 -17.19 23.78
N ASP A 493 -0.69 -17.87 24.78
CA ASP A 493 0.74 -17.87 25.05
C ASP A 493 1.55 -18.50 23.91
N PHE A 494 1.04 -19.57 23.30
CA PHE A 494 1.64 -20.16 22.10
C PHE A 494 1.55 -19.22 20.89
N LEU A 495 0.36 -18.67 20.62
CA LEU A 495 0.17 -17.73 19.50
C LEU A 495 1.08 -16.50 19.61
N ALA A 496 1.29 -16.01 20.84
CA ALA A 496 2.19 -14.89 21.11
C ALA A 496 3.67 -15.20 20.79
N GLN A 497 4.05 -16.48 20.75
CA GLN A 497 5.41 -16.91 20.36
C GLN A 497 5.60 -17.05 18.85
N VAL A 498 4.52 -17.06 18.05
CA VAL A 498 4.64 -17.18 16.60
C VAL A 498 5.26 -15.91 16.01
N SER A 499 6.39 -16.05 15.34
CA SER A 499 7.09 -14.91 14.71
C SER A 499 6.20 -14.22 13.67
N ARG A 500 6.22 -12.89 13.62
CA ARG A 500 5.52 -12.11 12.59
C ARG A 500 6.07 -12.38 11.18
N SER A 501 7.32 -12.80 11.06
CA SER A 501 7.95 -13.20 9.80
C SER A 501 7.56 -14.59 9.33
N SER A 502 6.88 -15.38 10.16
CA SER A 502 6.41 -16.73 9.84
C SER A 502 4.95 -16.71 9.42
N ALA A 503 4.58 -17.48 8.40
CA ALA A 503 3.19 -17.85 8.19
C ALA A 503 2.69 -18.73 9.36
N PHE A 504 1.37 -18.74 9.58
CA PHE A 504 0.71 -19.59 10.55
C PHE A 504 -0.60 -20.13 9.98
N GLY A 505 -0.85 -21.42 10.12
CA GLY A 505 -2.10 -22.02 9.69
C GLY A 505 -2.22 -23.46 10.18
N ALA A 506 -3.44 -23.86 10.48
CA ALA A 506 -3.75 -25.20 10.94
C ALA A 506 -5.05 -25.69 10.31
N ASP A 507 -5.12 -27.00 10.07
CA ASP A 507 -6.34 -27.70 9.73
C ASP A 507 -6.78 -28.51 10.93
N ASP A 508 -8.09 -28.49 11.23
CA ASP A 508 -8.71 -29.29 12.26
C ASP A 508 -9.54 -30.41 11.63
N PHE A 509 -9.43 -31.61 12.21
CA PHE A 509 -10.09 -32.83 11.75
C PHE A 509 -10.94 -33.38 12.89
N ILE A 510 -12.25 -33.26 12.81
CA ILE A 510 -13.21 -33.73 13.81
C ILE A 510 -13.79 -35.05 13.34
N VAL A 511 -13.50 -36.11 14.07
CA VAL A 511 -14.02 -37.47 13.81
C VAL A 511 -15.30 -37.71 14.58
N VAL A 512 -16.35 -38.05 13.87
CA VAL A 512 -17.65 -38.37 14.44
C VAL A 512 -18.12 -39.75 13.96
N LYS A 513 -19.01 -40.35 14.69
CA LYS A 513 -19.70 -41.60 14.31
C LYS A 513 -21.16 -41.30 14.02
N ARG A 514 -21.66 -41.71 12.85
CA ARG A 514 -23.06 -41.55 12.47
C ARG A 514 -23.94 -42.48 13.30
N ILE A 515 -24.80 -41.94 14.14
CA ILE A 515 -25.65 -42.69 15.09
C ILE A 515 -27.15 -42.68 14.74
N LYS A 516 -27.57 -41.84 13.79
CA LYS A 516 -28.96 -41.73 13.37
C LYS A 516 -29.06 -41.48 11.87
N ALA A 517 -30.09 -42.07 11.25
CA ALA A 517 -30.45 -41.81 9.85
C ALA A 517 -31.04 -40.41 9.67
N GLY A 518 -30.83 -39.85 8.47
CA GLY A 518 -31.27 -38.52 8.07
C GLY A 518 -30.19 -37.73 7.37
N ASP A 519 -30.52 -36.52 6.97
CA ASP A 519 -29.59 -35.57 6.41
C ASP A 519 -28.88 -34.81 7.51
N VAL A 520 -27.57 -34.75 7.42
CA VAL A 520 -26.71 -34.04 8.38
C VAL A 520 -26.02 -32.89 7.68
N TYR A 521 -26.40 -31.68 8.10
CA TYR A 521 -25.79 -30.43 7.65
C TYR A 521 -24.79 -29.97 8.71
N ASN A 522 -23.62 -29.57 8.26
CA ASN A 522 -22.61 -29.07 9.19
C ASN A 522 -21.89 -27.83 8.63
N THR A 523 -21.74 -26.83 9.48
CA THR A 523 -21.07 -25.56 9.19
C THR A 523 -20.29 -25.14 10.44
N ALA A 524 -19.20 -24.40 10.26
CA ALA A 524 -18.39 -23.93 11.35
C ALA A 524 -18.08 -22.43 11.24
N ASP A 525 -17.73 -21.85 12.37
CA ASP A 525 -17.20 -20.50 12.47
C ASP A 525 -15.69 -20.58 12.74
N PHE A 526 -14.94 -19.72 12.12
CA PHE A 526 -13.51 -19.53 12.33
C PHE A 526 -13.24 -18.13 12.87
N PHE A 527 -12.33 -18.01 13.83
CA PHE A 527 -11.97 -16.76 14.46
C PHE A 527 -10.46 -16.56 14.40
N VAL A 528 -10.03 -15.37 13.98
CA VAL A 528 -8.63 -14.95 14.03
C VAL A 528 -8.56 -13.48 14.43
N ASN A 529 -7.91 -13.18 15.54
CA ASN A 529 -7.72 -11.83 16.07
C ASN A 529 -8.99 -10.96 15.99
N GLY A 530 -10.12 -11.47 16.52
CA GLY A 530 -11.40 -10.76 16.55
C GLY A 530 -12.18 -10.75 15.23
N ASN A 531 -11.65 -11.32 14.17
CA ASN A 531 -12.36 -11.48 12.90
C ASN A 531 -13.05 -12.85 12.86
N LYS A 532 -14.33 -12.85 12.50
CA LYS A 532 -15.16 -14.05 12.38
C LYS A 532 -15.47 -14.32 10.92
N VAL A 533 -15.21 -15.56 10.48
CA VAL A 533 -15.55 -16.04 9.13
C VAL A 533 -16.33 -17.36 9.27
N LYS A 534 -17.29 -17.56 8.41
CA LYS A 534 -18.12 -18.77 8.40
C LYS A 534 -17.74 -19.65 7.21
N THR A 535 -17.69 -20.98 7.44
CA THR A 535 -17.45 -21.96 6.38
C THR A 535 -18.66 -22.17 5.49
N GLU A 536 -18.45 -22.87 4.39
CA GLU A 536 -19.52 -23.52 3.62
C GLU A 536 -20.24 -24.54 4.49
N THR A 537 -21.47 -24.85 4.14
CA THR A 537 -22.23 -25.95 4.75
C THR A 537 -21.99 -27.21 3.96
N VAL A 538 -21.47 -28.25 4.61
CA VAL A 538 -21.39 -29.60 4.04
C VAL A 538 -22.61 -30.42 4.43
N VAL A 539 -22.99 -31.38 3.60
CA VAL A 539 -24.13 -32.26 3.85
C VAL A 539 -23.79 -33.71 3.56
N THR A 540 -24.29 -34.62 4.38
CA THR A 540 -24.23 -36.05 4.13
C THR A 540 -25.58 -36.69 4.39
N HIS A 541 -25.90 -37.77 3.66
CA HIS A 541 -27.20 -38.44 3.71
C HIS A 541 -27.02 -39.84 4.33
N THR A 542 -27.82 -40.15 5.33
CA THR A 542 -27.83 -41.49 5.91
C THR A 542 -29.22 -42.15 5.74
N PRO A 543 -29.31 -43.18 4.90
CA PRO A 543 -30.58 -43.81 4.65
C PRO A 543 -31.13 -44.55 5.92
N GLU A 544 -32.44 -44.56 6.08
CA GLU A 544 -33.08 -45.38 7.10
C GLU A 544 -32.81 -46.85 6.84
N LYS A 545 -32.64 -47.62 7.92
CA LYS A 545 -32.58 -49.08 7.79
C LYS A 545 -33.90 -49.55 7.16
N PRO A 546 -33.82 -50.45 6.14
CA PRO A 546 -35.06 -51.01 5.60
C PRO A 546 -35.88 -51.63 6.75
N LYS A 547 -37.12 -51.23 6.87
CA LYS A 547 -38.02 -51.87 7.80
C LYS A 547 -38.06 -53.36 7.43
N PRO A 548 -37.93 -54.28 8.42
CA PRO A 548 -38.08 -55.70 8.14
C PRO A 548 -39.44 -55.89 7.46
N VAL A 549 -39.43 -56.40 6.26
CA VAL A 549 -40.70 -56.82 5.60
C VAL A 549 -41.20 -57.97 6.46
N MET A 550 -42.21 -57.73 7.27
CA MET A 550 -42.89 -58.83 7.94
C MET A 550 -43.34 -59.82 6.86
N PRO A 551 -43.03 -61.11 6.97
CA PRO A 551 -43.52 -62.07 6.05
C PRO A 551 -45.04 -61.98 6.05
N GLN A 552 -45.64 -61.67 4.89
CA GLN A 552 -47.08 -61.73 4.77
C GLN A 552 -47.51 -63.11 5.14
N LYS A 553 -48.37 -63.19 6.16
CA LYS A 553 -49.04 -64.42 6.59
C LYS A 553 -49.79 -64.96 5.40
N VAL A 554 -49.24 -65.96 4.74
CA VAL A 554 -49.93 -66.63 3.63
C VAL A 554 -51.10 -67.34 4.24
N THR A 555 -52.29 -66.81 4.08
CA THR A 555 -53.52 -67.53 4.37
C THR A 555 -53.66 -68.64 3.34
N PRO A 556 -53.86 -69.92 3.76
CA PRO A 556 -54.05 -71.01 2.79
C PRO A 556 -55.31 -70.73 1.98
N LYS A 557 -55.18 -70.63 0.69
CA LYS A 557 -56.29 -70.55 -0.25
C LYS A 557 -56.97 -71.92 -0.33
N ALA A 558 -58.26 -71.99 0.01
CA ALA A 558 -59.03 -73.17 -0.20
C ALA A 558 -59.03 -73.64 -1.69
N PRO A 559 -59.03 -74.96 -1.95
CA PRO A 559 -58.99 -75.46 -3.33
C PRO A 559 -60.18 -75.07 -4.14
N ALA A 560 -60.01 -74.34 -5.21
CA ALA A 560 -61.00 -74.02 -6.22
C ALA A 560 -61.06 -75.14 -7.26
N LEU A 561 -62.26 -75.62 -7.55
CA LEU A 561 -62.64 -76.58 -8.62
C LEU A 561 -62.23 -76.05 -10.02
N PRO A 562 -61.87 -76.91 -10.96
CA PRO A 562 -61.46 -76.52 -12.29
C PRO A 562 -62.61 -76.00 -13.15
N SER A 563 -62.52 -74.85 -13.70
CA SER A 563 -63.38 -74.37 -14.81
C SER A 563 -62.50 -74.37 -16.06
N THR A 564 -63.04 -75.16 -17.02
CA THR A 564 -62.58 -75.22 -18.40
C THR A 564 -62.91 -73.92 -19.14
N GLY A 565 -62.05 -73.44 -19.97
CA GLY A 565 -62.37 -72.62 -21.08
C GLY A 565 -61.77 -71.24 -21.19
N GLU A 566 -61.04 -71.18 -22.23
CA GLU A 566 -60.73 -70.02 -23.06
C GLU A 566 -59.50 -69.18 -22.83
N GLN A 567 -58.76 -69.18 -23.90
CA GLN A 567 -57.57 -68.47 -24.30
C GLN A 567 -57.75 -66.95 -24.24
N GLY A 568 -56.64 -66.25 -24.03
CA GLY A 568 -56.56 -64.90 -24.45
C GLY A 568 -55.43 -64.05 -23.82
N VAL A 569 -54.30 -64.16 -24.41
CA VAL A 569 -53.38 -63.01 -24.68
C VAL A 569 -53.37 -61.84 -23.72
N SER A 570 -52.27 -61.68 -22.98
CA SER A 570 -51.40 -60.49 -23.06
C SER A 570 -50.42 -60.40 -21.86
N VAL A 571 -49.26 -60.93 -22.05
CA VAL A 571 -48.08 -60.70 -21.18
C VAL A 571 -47.13 -59.76 -21.94
N LEU A 572 -47.65 -58.68 -22.51
CA LEU A 572 -46.83 -57.73 -23.30
C LEU A 572 -47.09 -56.26 -23.01
N THR A 573 -47.80 -55.91 -21.90
CA THR A 573 -48.16 -54.52 -21.65
C THR A 573 -47.58 -53.95 -20.35
N VAL A 574 -46.74 -54.67 -19.60
CA VAL A 574 -46.12 -54.17 -18.35
C VAL A 574 -44.65 -53.83 -18.48
N LEU A 575 -44.00 -54.15 -19.63
CA LEU A 575 -42.59 -53.78 -19.90
C LEU A 575 -42.44 -52.51 -20.74
N GLY A 576 -43.55 -51.88 -21.16
CA GLY A 576 -43.53 -50.65 -21.98
C GLY A 576 -43.52 -49.34 -21.20
N ALA A 577 -43.93 -49.36 -19.93
CA ALA A 577 -44.11 -48.13 -19.14
C ALA A 577 -42.86 -47.72 -18.33
N ALA A 578 -41.87 -48.62 -18.19
CA ALA A 578 -40.63 -48.34 -17.44
C ALA A 578 -39.49 -47.82 -18.30
N LEU A 579 -39.61 -47.80 -19.62
CA LEU A 579 -38.54 -47.34 -20.56
C LEU A 579 -38.80 -45.95 -21.15
N LEU A 580 -39.95 -45.32 -20.88
CA LEU A 580 -40.25 -43.96 -21.37
C LEU A 580 -40.03 -42.84 -20.34
N SER A 581 -39.67 -43.17 -19.10
CA SER A 581 -39.30 -42.17 -18.07
C SER A 581 -37.79 -41.90 -17.97
N LEU A 582 -36.96 -42.56 -18.76
CA LEU A 582 -35.51 -42.39 -18.75
C LEU A 582 -34.90 -41.59 -19.92
N LEU A 583 -35.75 -41.16 -20.88
CA LEU A 583 -35.32 -40.41 -22.06
C LEU A 583 -35.85 -38.97 -22.15
N GLY A 584 -36.47 -38.46 -21.08
CA GLY A 584 -37.08 -37.13 -21.02
C GLY A 584 -36.25 -36.02 -20.38
N LEU A 585 -35.02 -36.25 -19.94
CA LEU A 585 -34.24 -35.27 -19.15
C LEU A 585 -32.87 -34.92 -19.75
N VAL A 586 -32.70 -35.06 -21.04
CA VAL A 586 -31.52 -34.50 -21.73
C VAL A 586 -31.99 -33.66 -22.92
N GLY A 587 -32.14 -32.42 -22.67
CA GLY A 587 -32.42 -31.44 -23.73
C GLY A 587 -33.17 -30.21 -23.20
N PHE A 588 -32.47 -29.16 -23.02
CA PHE A 588 -32.83 -27.76 -23.03
C PHE A 588 -32.16 -26.97 -21.91
N LYS A 589 -30.96 -26.56 -22.17
CA LYS A 589 -30.51 -25.25 -21.75
C LYS A 589 -29.56 -24.67 -22.79
N LYS A 590 -30.15 -23.97 -23.72
CA LYS A 590 -29.42 -22.98 -24.53
C LYS A 590 -30.27 -21.70 -24.55
N ARG A 591 -29.57 -20.59 -24.23
CA ARG A 591 -29.94 -19.18 -24.42
C ARG A 591 -30.93 -18.57 -23.44
N GLN A 592 -30.46 -17.63 -22.62
CA GLN A 592 -30.54 -16.19 -22.92
C GLN A 592 -29.90 -15.37 -21.79
N GLN A 593 -29.13 -14.45 -22.23
CA GLN A 593 -28.64 -13.13 -21.82
C GLN A 593 -27.59 -13.08 -20.70
#